data_6cbb965a3d30265ab465c99cc2cec4d9
#
_entry.id   6cbb965a3d30265ab465c99cc2cec4d9
#
_cell.length_a   1.000
_cell.length_b   1.000
_cell.length_c   1.000
_cell.angle_alpha   90.00
_cell.angle_beta   90.00
_cell.angle_gamma   90.00
#
_symmetry.space_group_name_H-M   'P 1'
#
loop_
_entity.id
_entity.type
_entity.pdbx_description
1 polymer ?
#
loop_
_entity_poly.entity_id
_entity_poly.type
_entity_poly.pdbx_seq_one_letter_code
_entity_poly.pdbx_strand_id
1 'polypeptide(L)'
;FADKKVDQHFRNGGVPIFFWRSVGNSFNGFFIESFVDEMADKAGMDPLEFRLKHLDPKSKSAHVLKLVAEKAKWGVNEPGRFKGIAFEFIKNAYVGMVAEISIDNGQINVHKVVAAVDVGMRINPDIVNTIVESCIVWGMSACLHDAITIKDGSVQQSNFHDFSVSRMDQAPVMEIHQVDSDRDPVGAGECAVGPGAAAIANAVFMATGKRLRSLPLKV
;
A
#
# COMPACT_ATOMS: atom_id res chain seq x y z
N PHE A 1 3.62 -18.42 6.02
CA PHE A 1 3.31 -18.93 7.37
C PHE A 1 2.76 -20.35 7.25
N ALA A 2 3.28 -21.27 8.07
CA ALA A 2 2.83 -22.68 8.07
C ALA A 2 1.39 -22.78 8.59
N ASP A 3 1.09 -22.08 9.69
CA ASP A 3 -0.23 -22.04 10.30
C ASP A 3 -0.83 -20.65 10.16
N LYS A 4 -2.02 -20.59 9.58
CA LYS A 4 -2.79 -19.37 9.43
C LYS A 4 -4.28 -19.66 9.48
N LYS A 5 -5.04 -18.76 10.09
CA LYS A 5 -6.50 -18.79 10.11
C LYS A 5 -7.04 -17.43 9.71
N VAL A 6 -7.96 -17.41 8.77
CA VAL A 6 -8.69 -16.23 8.33
C VAL A 6 -10.17 -16.53 8.43
N ASP A 7 -10.89 -15.74 9.21
CA ASP A 7 -12.34 -15.81 9.34
C ASP A 7 -12.98 -14.57 8.69
N GLN A 8 -14.07 -14.77 7.98
CA GLN A 8 -14.84 -13.70 7.34
C GLN A 8 -16.29 -13.76 7.78
N HIS A 9 -16.83 -12.61 8.20
CA HIS A 9 -18.24 -12.46 8.54
C HIS A 9 -18.89 -11.45 7.61
N PHE A 10 -19.85 -11.91 6.82
CA PHE A 10 -20.67 -11.02 6.00
C PHE A 10 -21.75 -10.34 6.83
N ARG A 11 -21.82 -9.01 6.73
CA ARG A 11 -22.91 -8.21 7.26
C ARG A 11 -23.45 -7.29 6.18
N ASN A 12 -24.77 -7.31 5.98
CA ASN A 12 -25.42 -6.32 5.14
C ASN A 12 -25.61 -5.04 5.96
N GLY A 13 -24.91 -3.98 5.58
CA GLY A 13 -24.97 -2.67 6.23
C GLY A 13 -26.17 -1.81 5.83
N GLY A 14 -27.06 -2.33 4.98
CA GLY A 14 -28.22 -1.58 4.48
C GLY A 14 -27.88 -0.50 3.45
N VAL A 15 -26.64 -0.37 3.07
CA VAL A 15 -26.16 0.57 2.04
C VAL A 15 -25.68 -0.23 0.83
N PRO A 16 -26.13 0.10 -0.40
CA PRO A 16 -25.61 -0.53 -1.61
C PRO A 16 -24.10 -0.33 -1.72
N ILE A 17 -23.37 -1.42 -1.91
CA ILE A 17 -21.93 -1.40 -2.14
C ILE A 17 -21.64 -1.96 -3.52
N PHE A 18 -20.54 -1.50 -4.13
CA PHE A 18 -20.13 -1.95 -5.45
C PHE A 18 -18.59 -2.06 -5.53
N PHE A 19 -18.09 -2.44 -6.69
CA PHE A 19 -16.66 -2.60 -6.92
C PHE A 19 -15.91 -1.26 -6.87
N TRP A 20 -14.77 -1.29 -6.22
CA TRP A 20 -13.77 -0.24 -6.26
C TRP A 20 -12.45 -0.83 -6.80
N ARG A 21 -11.52 -0.01 -7.28
CA ARG A 21 -10.25 -0.47 -7.88
C ARG A 21 -9.52 -1.41 -6.92
N SER A 22 -9.04 -2.54 -7.42
CA SER A 22 -8.43 -3.67 -6.68
C SER A 22 -9.41 -4.54 -5.88
N VAL A 23 -10.71 -4.23 -5.91
CA VAL A 23 -11.76 -5.01 -5.23
C VAL A 23 -11.38 -5.28 -3.77
N GLY A 24 -11.42 -6.53 -3.32
CA GLY A 24 -11.03 -6.89 -1.95
C GLY A 24 -9.56 -6.66 -1.60
N ASN A 25 -8.67 -6.62 -2.58
CA ASN A 25 -7.25 -6.38 -2.32
C ASN A 25 -6.96 -4.96 -1.83
N SER A 26 -7.80 -3.98 -2.17
CA SER A 26 -7.63 -2.60 -1.73
C SER A 26 -7.61 -2.45 -0.20
N PHE A 27 -8.49 -3.13 0.52
CA PHE A 27 -8.55 -3.10 1.99
C PHE A 27 -7.82 -4.28 2.63
N ASN A 28 -7.82 -5.47 2.01
CA ASN A 28 -7.09 -6.62 2.53
C ASN A 28 -5.58 -6.38 2.51
N GLY A 29 -5.05 -5.68 1.51
CA GLY A 29 -3.65 -5.25 1.48
C GLY A 29 -3.28 -4.46 2.73
N PHE A 30 -4.11 -3.49 3.11
CA PHE A 30 -3.92 -2.72 4.34
C PHE A 30 -3.98 -3.61 5.60
N PHE A 31 -4.98 -4.49 5.72
CA PHE A 31 -5.13 -5.34 6.90
C PHE A 31 -3.97 -6.34 7.04
N ILE A 32 -3.64 -7.05 5.96
CA ILE A 32 -2.63 -8.11 5.98
C ILE A 32 -1.24 -7.52 6.21
N GLU A 33 -0.86 -6.50 5.45
CA GLU A 33 0.49 -5.96 5.50
C GLU A 33 0.77 -5.12 6.76
N SER A 34 -0.25 -4.44 7.30
CA SER A 34 -0.13 -3.81 8.62
C SER A 34 0.00 -4.85 9.72
N PHE A 35 -0.71 -5.99 9.62
CA PHE A 35 -0.60 -7.07 10.60
C PHE A 35 0.73 -7.82 10.49
N VAL A 36 1.24 -8.05 9.27
CA VAL A 36 2.59 -8.63 9.06
C VAL A 36 3.67 -7.75 9.67
N ASP A 37 3.54 -6.43 9.51
CA ASP A 37 4.46 -5.47 10.11
C ASP A 37 4.37 -5.45 11.65
N GLU A 38 3.17 -5.59 12.20
CA GLU A 38 2.96 -5.74 13.65
C GLU A 38 3.60 -7.04 14.18
N MET A 39 3.52 -8.13 13.42
CA MET A 39 4.20 -9.39 13.79
C MET A 39 5.71 -9.24 13.75
N ALA A 40 6.27 -8.50 12.79
CA ALA A 40 7.70 -8.20 12.73
C ALA A 40 8.16 -7.43 13.97
N ASP A 41 7.44 -6.39 14.35
CA ASP A 41 7.69 -5.61 15.57
C ASP A 41 7.64 -6.48 16.83
N LYS A 42 6.60 -7.31 17.00
CA LYS A 42 6.50 -8.25 18.11
C LYS A 42 7.61 -9.30 18.16
N ALA A 43 8.15 -9.65 17.00
CA ALA A 43 9.29 -10.56 16.89
C ALA A 43 10.65 -9.87 17.10
N GLY A 44 10.67 -8.54 17.27
CA GLY A 44 11.91 -7.76 17.35
C GLY A 44 12.74 -7.82 16.08
N MET A 45 12.10 -7.96 14.92
CA MET A 45 12.75 -8.10 13.63
C MET A 45 12.47 -6.89 12.74
N ASP A 46 13.44 -6.57 11.88
CA ASP A 46 13.21 -5.63 10.78
C ASP A 46 12.03 -6.09 9.89
N PRO A 47 11.11 -5.20 9.50
CA PRO A 47 9.93 -5.54 8.69
C PRO A 47 10.25 -6.23 7.35
N LEU A 48 11.33 -5.86 6.68
CA LEU A 48 11.76 -6.52 5.46
C LEU A 48 12.31 -7.92 5.74
N GLU A 49 13.20 -8.03 6.72
CA GLU A 49 13.81 -9.31 7.10
C GLU A 49 12.75 -10.33 7.56
N PHE A 50 11.77 -9.86 8.33
CA PHE A 50 10.65 -10.71 8.75
C PHE A 50 9.89 -11.27 7.55
N ARG A 51 9.56 -10.43 6.55
CA ARG A 51 8.88 -10.88 5.32
C ARG A 51 9.73 -11.88 4.54
N LEU A 52 11.01 -11.57 4.34
CA LEU A 52 11.93 -12.44 3.60
C LEU A 52 12.15 -13.80 4.28
N LYS A 53 12.16 -13.83 5.62
CA LYS A 53 12.28 -15.09 6.40
C LYS A 53 11.11 -16.06 6.14
N HIS A 54 9.93 -15.55 5.81
CA HIS A 54 8.72 -16.33 5.57
C HIS A 54 8.45 -16.61 4.08
N LEU A 55 9.36 -16.24 3.19
CA LEU A 55 9.27 -16.46 1.76
C LEU A 55 10.37 -17.42 1.28
N ASP A 56 10.11 -18.13 0.20
CA ASP A 56 11.19 -18.80 -0.52
C ASP A 56 12.15 -17.73 -1.06
N PRO A 57 13.46 -17.78 -0.73
CA PRO A 57 14.46 -16.81 -1.18
C PRO A 57 14.55 -16.64 -2.69
N LYS A 58 14.14 -17.67 -3.47
CA LYS A 58 14.11 -17.69 -4.93
C LYS A 58 12.77 -17.24 -5.52
N SER A 59 11.77 -16.98 -4.69
CA SER A 59 10.45 -16.56 -5.15
C SER A 59 10.46 -15.16 -5.75
N LYS A 60 9.51 -14.89 -6.64
CA LYS A 60 9.29 -13.55 -7.20
C LYS A 60 8.92 -12.53 -6.12
N SER A 61 8.18 -12.95 -5.11
CA SER A 61 7.86 -12.13 -3.94
C SER A 61 9.12 -11.64 -3.22
N ALA A 62 10.07 -12.55 -2.95
CA ALA A 62 11.34 -12.18 -2.33
C ALA A 62 12.19 -11.28 -3.24
N HIS A 63 12.18 -11.53 -4.54
CA HIS A 63 12.89 -10.69 -5.51
C HIS A 63 12.37 -9.26 -5.53
N VAL A 64 11.06 -9.08 -5.66
CA VAL A 64 10.41 -7.76 -5.69
C VAL A 64 10.62 -7.00 -4.38
N LEU A 65 10.53 -7.67 -3.22
CA LEU A 65 10.79 -7.07 -1.91
C LEU A 65 12.26 -6.61 -1.77
N LYS A 66 13.22 -7.42 -2.21
CA LYS A 66 14.65 -7.05 -2.19
C LYS A 66 14.92 -5.87 -3.10
N LEU A 67 14.34 -5.88 -4.31
CA LEU A 67 14.50 -4.81 -5.29
C LEU A 67 13.96 -3.47 -4.74
N VAL A 68 12.74 -3.46 -4.21
CA VAL A 68 12.16 -2.22 -3.68
C VAL A 68 12.95 -1.70 -2.48
N ALA A 69 13.41 -2.58 -1.61
CA ALA A 69 14.22 -2.20 -0.46
C ALA A 69 15.57 -1.59 -0.87
N GLU A 70 16.23 -2.17 -1.86
CA GLU A 70 17.47 -1.63 -2.44
C GLU A 70 17.23 -0.23 -3.02
N LYS A 71 16.23 -0.09 -3.88
CA LYS A 71 15.91 1.18 -4.56
C LYS A 71 15.46 2.27 -3.60
N ALA A 72 14.69 1.91 -2.58
CA ALA A 72 14.27 2.83 -1.53
C ALA A 72 15.36 3.11 -0.48
N LYS A 73 16.53 2.48 -0.59
CA LYS A 73 17.59 2.53 0.44
C LYS A 73 17.00 2.22 1.82
N TRP A 74 16.35 1.05 1.96
CA TRP A 74 15.78 0.60 3.21
C TRP A 74 16.84 0.59 4.32
N GLY A 75 16.47 1.00 5.53
CA GLY A 75 17.40 1.12 6.66
C GLY A 75 18.16 2.45 6.71
N VAL A 76 18.11 3.28 5.66
CA VAL A 76 18.71 4.63 5.65
C VAL A 76 17.57 5.64 5.71
N ASN A 77 17.47 6.38 6.80
CA ASN A 77 16.45 7.42 6.98
C ASN A 77 17.10 8.80 7.04
N GLU A 78 16.47 9.77 6.40
CA GLU A 78 16.77 11.18 6.60
C GLU A 78 16.14 11.66 7.92
N PRO A 79 16.71 12.67 8.58
CA PRO A 79 16.12 13.24 9.79
C PRO A 79 14.66 13.68 9.58
N GLY A 80 13.76 13.25 10.45
CA GLY A 80 12.32 13.55 10.37
C GLY A 80 11.57 12.78 9.28
N ARG A 81 12.22 11.81 8.60
CA ARG A 81 11.62 10.93 7.59
C ARG A 81 11.51 9.51 8.12
N PHE A 82 10.41 8.87 7.81
CA PHE A 82 10.10 7.52 8.26
C PHE A 82 9.64 6.69 7.08
N LYS A 83 10.12 5.46 6.99
CA LYS A 83 9.80 4.54 5.91
C LYS A 83 8.95 3.38 6.41
N GLY A 84 7.99 2.98 5.60
CA GLY A 84 7.22 1.75 5.79
C GLY A 84 7.24 0.93 4.52
N ILE A 85 7.27 -0.39 4.67
CA ILE A 85 7.30 -1.35 3.57
C ILE A 85 6.03 -2.20 3.55
N ALA A 86 5.56 -2.53 2.36
CA ALA A 86 4.46 -3.46 2.13
C ALA A 86 4.70 -4.27 0.85
N PHE A 87 4.01 -5.40 0.75
CA PHE A 87 4.06 -6.29 -0.40
C PHE A 87 2.66 -6.79 -0.72
N GLU A 88 2.36 -6.94 -2.00
CA GLU A 88 1.12 -7.58 -2.43
C GLU A 88 1.35 -8.51 -3.62
N PHE A 89 0.62 -9.63 -3.61
CA PHE A 89 0.44 -10.50 -4.75
C PHE A 89 -1.02 -10.48 -5.17
N ILE A 90 -1.30 -9.99 -6.36
CA ILE A 90 -2.65 -9.83 -6.88
C ILE A 90 -2.70 -10.21 -8.36
N LYS A 91 -3.62 -11.11 -8.75
CA LYS A 91 -3.85 -11.50 -10.15
C LYS A 91 -2.54 -11.82 -10.92
N ASN A 92 -1.63 -12.53 -10.29
CA ASN A 92 -0.29 -12.88 -10.79
C ASN A 92 0.69 -11.70 -10.97
N ALA A 93 0.36 -10.49 -10.52
CA ALA A 93 1.32 -9.40 -10.35
C ALA A 93 1.93 -9.43 -8.94
N TYR A 94 3.21 -9.08 -8.82
CA TYR A 94 3.93 -8.95 -7.57
C TYR A 94 4.35 -7.50 -7.39
N VAL A 95 4.03 -6.89 -6.26
CA VAL A 95 4.33 -5.49 -5.99
C VAL A 95 4.94 -5.34 -4.60
N GLY A 96 6.16 -4.85 -4.54
CA GLY A 96 6.76 -4.33 -3.31
C GLY A 96 6.68 -2.81 -3.31
N MET A 97 6.40 -2.21 -2.17
CA MET A 97 6.28 -0.76 -2.04
C MET A 97 6.92 -0.26 -0.76
N VAL A 98 7.65 0.84 -0.86
CA VAL A 98 8.16 1.60 0.29
C VAL A 98 7.62 3.03 0.19
N ALA A 99 6.95 3.48 1.25
CA ALA A 99 6.55 4.88 1.39
C ALA A 99 7.47 5.59 2.39
N GLU A 100 7.86 6.82 2.07
CA GLU A 100 8.61 7.71 2.95
C GLU A 100 7.72 8.90 3.31
N ILE A 101 7.55 9.12 4.61
CA ILE A 101 6.66 10.15 5.15
C ILE A 101 7.35 11.05 6.18
N SER A 102 6.75 12.22 6.45
CA SER A 102 6.88 12.94 7.73
C SER A 102 5.50 13.14 8.37
N ILE A 103 5.51 13.51 9.64
CA ILE A 103 4.30 13.90 10.38
C ILE A 103 4.54 15.30 10.95
N ASP A 104 3.75 16.26 10.51
CA ASP A 104 3.84 17.65 10.91
C ASP A 104 2.48 18.12 11.43
N ASN A 105 2.41 18.50 12.69
CA ASN A 105 1.16 18.95 13.36
C ASN A 105 -0.01 17.95 13.22
N GLY A 106 0.29 16.63 13.28
CA GLY A 106 -0.72 15.59 13.12
C GLY A 106 -1.09 15.27 11.66
N GLN A 107 -0.51 15.96 10.70
CA GLN A 107 -0.72 15.72 9.27
C GLN A 107 0.37 14.79 8.72
N ILE A 108 -0.04 13.77 8.01
CA ILE A 108 0.85 12.83 7.30
C ILE A 108 1.19 13.41 5.94
N ASN A 109 2.48 13.66 5.69
CA ASN A 109 2.99 14.10 4.40
C ASN A 109 3.76 12.95 3.75
N VAL A 110 3.30 12.48 2.61
CA VAL A 110 3.98 11.44 1.81
C VAL A 110 4.93 12.13 0.84
N HIS A 111 6.24 11.89 1.02
CA HIS A 111 7.26 12.58 0.21
C HIS A 111 7.69 11.76 -0.98
N LYS A 112 7.81 10.45 -0.77
CA LYS A 112 8.31 9.54 -1.79
C LYS A 112 7.64 8.19 -1.67
N VAL A 113 7.35 7.58 -2.81
CA VAL A 113 6.94 6.18 -2.92
C VAL A 113 7.83 5.50 -3.95
N VAL A 114 8.49 4.43 -3.52
CA VAL A 114 9.25 3.55 -4.40
C VAL A 114 8.45 2.26 -4.56
N ALA A 115 8.22 1.84 -5.80
CA ALA A 115 7.55 0.58 -6.09
C ALA A 115 8.41 -0.30 -7.01
N ALA A 116 8.49 -1.59 -6.68
CA ALA A 116 9.02 -2.61 -7.56
C ALA A 116 7.88 -3.52 -8.01
N VAL A 117 7.73 -3.73 -9.32
CA VAL A 117 6.61 -4.46 -9.90
C VAL A 117 7.06 -5.54 -10.88
N ASP A 118 6.51 -6.76 -10.75
CA ASP A 118 6.60 -7.83 -11.75
C ASP A 118 5.20 -8.10 -12.29
N VAL A 119 4.94 -7.63 -13.50
CA VAL A 119 3.68 -7.81 -14.22
C VAL A 119 3.83 -8.74 -15.43
N GLY A 120 4.86 -9.58 -15.43
CA GLY A 120 5.22 -10.39 -16.59
C GLY A 120 5.85 -9.53 -17.70
N MET A 121 5.74 -10.01 -18.93
CA MET A 121 6.23 -9.29 -20.12
C MET A 121 5.56 -7.91 -20.22
N ARG A 122 6.36 -6.88 -20.30
CA ARG A 122 5.90 -5.48 -20.39
C ARG A 122 5.67 -5.12 -21.86
N ILE A 123 4.42 -5.07 -22.28
CA ILE A 123 4.08 -4.70 -23.67
C ILE A 123 4.44 -3.23 -23.93
N ASN A 124 4.13 -2.36 -22.96
CA ASN A 124 4.51 -0.96 -23.00
C ASN A 124 4.96 -0.51 -21.59
N PRO A 125 6.26 -0.38 -21.31
CA PRO A 125 6.79 -0.01 -20.00
C PRO A 125 6.31 1.36 -19.51
N ASP A 126 6.15 2.35 -20.37
CA ASP A 126 5.70 3.69 -19.97
C ASP A 126 4.25 3.67 -19.49
N ILE A 127 3.39 2.89 -20.17
CA ILE A 127 2.01 2.71 -19.73
C ILE A 127 1.98 1.96 -18.39
N VAL A 128 2.84 0.97 -18.18
CA VAL A 128 2.93 0.27 -16.88
C VAL A 128 3.30 1.25 -15.78
N ASN A 129 4.29 2.13 -15.99
CA ASN A 129 4.64 3.17 -15.02
C ASN A 129 3.43 4.06 -14.69
N THR A 130 2.81 4.65 -15.70
CA THR A 130 1.64 5.53 -15.54
C THR A 130 0.50 4.86 -14.75
N ILE A 131 0.24 3.58 -15.03
CA ILE A 131 -0.80 2.81 -14.35
C ILE A 131 -0.43 2.57 -12.89
N VAL A 132 0.83 2.24 -12.59
CA VAL A 132 1.30 2.03 -11.21
C VAL A 132 1.27 3.33 -10.43
N GLU A 133 1.73 4.45 -11.00
CA GLU A 133 1.61 5.79 -10.41
C GLU A 133 0.15 6.12 -10.07
N SER A 134 -0.76 5.88 -11.01
CA SER A 134 -2.20 6.05 -10.78
C SER A 134 -2.72 5.18 -9.63
N CYS A 135 -2.27 3.92 -9.51
CA CYS A 135 -2.62 3.04 -8.39
C CYS A 135 -2.12 3.61 -7.04
N ILE A 136 -0.90 4.13 -7.02
CA ILE A 136 -0.30 4.74 -5.82
C ILE A 136 -1.12 5.94 -5.36
N VAL A 137 -1.47 6.84 -6.27
CA VAL A 137 -2.29 8.03 -5.94
C VAL A 137 -3.67 7.62 -5.43
N TRP A 138 -4.31 6.62 -6.03
CA TRP A 138 -5.60 6.10 -5.56
C TRP A 138 -5.50 5.49 -4.16
N GLY A 139 -4.51 4.63 -3.93
CA GLY A 139 -4.28 4.04 -2.62
C GLY A 139 -3.95 5.08 -1.55
N MET A 140 -3.15 6.09 -1.89
CA MET A 140 -2.83 7.20 -1.02
C MET A 140 -4.07 8.06 -0.69
N SER A 141 -4.91 8.36 -1.68
CA SER A 141 -6.14 9.12 -1.48
C SER A 141 -7.08 8.41 -0.51
N ALA A 142 -7.35 7.13 -0.74
CA ALA A 142 -8.16 6.32 0.17
C ALA A 142 -7.54 6.21 1.58
N CYS A 143 -6.21 6.17 1.65
CA CYS A 143 -5.48 6.09 2.91
C CYS A 143 -5.58 7.37 3.75
N LEU A 144 -5.58 8.53 3.13
CA LEU A 144 -5.43 9.82 3.82
C LEU A 144 -6.70 10.70 3.82
N HIS A 145 -7.56 10.54 2.83
CA HIS A 145 -8.63 11.52 2.58
C HIS A 145 -10.02 10.93 2.38
N ASP A 146 -10.14 9.85 1.57
CA ASP A 146 -11.44 9.39 1.08
C ASP A 146 -12.30 8.87 2.24
N ALA A 147 -13.41 9.54 2.51
CA ALA A 147 -14.35 9.11 3.53
C ALA A 147 -15.78 9.47 3.14
N ILE A 148 -16.65 8.47 3.12
CA ILE A 148 -18.10 8.65 3.04
C ILE A 148 -18.67 8.44 4.42
N THR A 149 -19.43 9.41 4.91
CA THR A 149 -20.16 9.31 6.18
C THR A 149 -21.65 9.20 5.93
N ILE A 150 -22.31 8.36 6.72
CA ILE A 150 -23.74 8.13 6.61
C ILE A 150 -24.39 8.56 7.93
N LYS A 151 -25.40 9.41 7.83
CA LYS A 151 -26.22 9.85 8.95
C LYS A 151 -27.70 9.72 8.60
N ASP A 152 -28.48 9.13 9.48
CA ASP A 152 -29.91 8.94 9.33
C ASP A 152 -30.30 8.28 7.98
N GLY A 153 -29.49 7.29 7.53
CA GLY A 153 -29.69 6.57 6.28
C GLY A 153 -29.26 7.32 5.02
N SER A 154 -28.68 8.51 5.14
CA SER A 154 -28.26 9.34 4.00
C SER A 154 -26.77 9.60 4.00
N VAL A 155 -26.15 9.56 2.81
CA VAL A 155 -24.76 9.98 2.57
C VAL A 155 -24.67 11.48 2.83
N GLN A 156 -23.64 11.90 3.56
CA GLN A 156 -23.45 13.31 3.93
C GLN A 156 -22.66 14.08 2.89
N GLN A 157 -21.77 13.41 2.17
CA GLN A 157 -20.98 14.02 1.10
C GLN A 157 -21.81 14.16 -0.16
N SER A 158 -21.79 15.33 -0.76
CA SER A 158 -22.62 15.64 -1.93
C SER A 158 -21.80 15.89 -3.21
N ASN A 159 -20.56 16.35 -3.09
CA ASN A 159 -19.67 16.63 -4.22
C ASN A 159 -18.21 16.76 -3.76
N PHE A 160 -17.29 17.13 -4.68
CA PHE A 160 -15.86 17.31 -4.41
C PHE A 160 -15.51 18.44 -3.45
N HIS A 161 -16.42 19.30 -3.04
CA HIS A 161 -16.19 20.30 -2.01
C HIS A 161 -16.25 19.74 -0.59
N ASP A 162 -16.96 18.62 -0.39
CA ASP A 162 -17.14 17.93 0.90
C ASP A 162 -16.66 16.47 0.88
N PHE A 163 -16.23 15.95 -0.28
CA PHE A 163 -15.51 14.70 -0.43
C PHE A 163 -14.07 14.99 -0.85
N SER A 164 -13.16 14.87 0.10
CA SER A 164 -11.74 15.15 -0.12
C SER A 164 -11.07 14.00 -0.86
N VAL A 165 -10.23 14.34 -1.84
CA VAL A 165 -9.32 13.42 -2.55
C VAL A 165 -7.93 14.03 -2.58
N SER A 166 -6.90 13.20 -2.80
CA SER A 166 -5.53 13.70 -2.99
C SER A 166 -5.45 14.66 -4.18
N ARG A 167 -4.73 15.76 -4.00
CA ARG A 167 -4.51 16.79 -5.02
C ARG A 167 -3.10 16.69 -5.60
N MET A 168 -2.86 17.36 -6.75
CA MET A 168 -1.58 17.29 -7.44
C MET A 168 -0.39 17.77 -6.59
N ASP A 169 -0.59 18.76 -5.75
CA ASP A 169 0.41 19.31 -4.82
C ASP A 169 0.75 18.38 -3.66
N GLN A 170 -0.08 17.36 -3.44
CA GLN A 170 0.13 16.31 -2.43
C GLN A 170 0.75 15.04 -3.02
N ALA A 171 0.89 14.96 -4.36
CA ALA A 171 1.45 13.79 -5.02
C ALA A 171 2.92 13.61 -4.63
N PRO A 172 3.35 12.45 -4.16
CA PRO A 172 4.73 12.17 -3.81
C PRO A 172 5.62 12.06 -5.04
N VAL A 173 6.92 12.13 -4.84
CA VAL A 173 7.87 11.63 -5.85
C VAL A 173 7.68 10.12 -5.98
N MET A 174 7.45 9.63 -7.18
CA MET A 174 7.24 8.20 -7.44
C MET A 174 8.38 7.64 -8.28
N GLU A 175 8.96 6.52 -7.80
CA GLU A 175 9.98 5.76 -8.52
C GLU A 175 9.47 4.33 -8.76
N ILE A 176 9.26 3.98 -10.03
CA ILE A 176 8.74 2.67 -10.41
C ILE A 176 9.86 1.84 -11.03
N HIS A 177 10.13 0.69 -10.44
CA HIS A 177 11.13 -0.27 -10.91
C HIS A 177 10.43 -1.53 -11.40
N GLN A 178 10.39 -1.70 -12.71
CA GLN A 178 9.78 -2.86 -13.35
C GLN A 178 10.78 -4.00 -13.44
N VAL A 179 10.38 -5.19 -12.99
CA VAL A 179 11.19 -6.40 -13.12
C VAL A 179 11.13 -6.89 -14.57
N ASP A 180 12.27 -7.25 -15.14
CA ASP A 180 12.33 -7.98 -16.41
C ASP A 180 11.79 -9.39 -16.23
N SER A 181 10.82 -9.76 -17.04
CA SER A 181 10.14 -11.05 -16.97
C SER A 181 9.69 -11.50 -18.35
N ASP A 182 9.90 -12.78 -18.63
CA ASP A 182 9.46 -13.49 -19.83
C ASP A 182 8.13 -14.22 -19.64
N ARG A 183 7.52 -14.10 -18.44
CA ARG A 183 6.17 -14.62 -18.17
C ARG A 183 5.13 -13.94 -19.04
N ASP A 184 4.01 -14.62 -19.24
CA ASP A 184 2.84 -14.00 -19.86
C ASP A 184 2.49 -12.67 -19.17
N PRO A 185 2.11 -11.63 -19.93
CA PRO A 185 1.72 -10.36 -19.35
C PRO A 185 0.47 -10.49 -18.50
N VAL A 186 0.45 -9.76 -17.38
CA VAL A 186 -0.71 -9.72 -16.47
C VAL A 186 -1.20 -8.29 -16.29
N GLY A 187 -2.43 -8.14 -15.81
CA GLY A 187 -3.03 -6.82 -15.62
C GLY A 187 -2.31 -5.98 -14.54
N ALA A 188 -1.78 -4.83 -14.93
CA ALA A 188 -1.17 -3.87 -14.02
C ALA A 188 -2.18 -2.89 -13.39
N GLY A 189 -3.42 -2.85 -13.89
CA GLY A 189 -4.40 -1.80 -13.60
C GLY A 189 -4.83 -1.63 -12.15
N GLU A 190 -4.55 -2.62 -11.30
CA GLU A 190 -5.03 -2.67 -9.92
C GLU A 190 -3.93 -3.01 -8.90
N CYS A 191 -2.74 -3.42 -9.37
CA CYS A 191 -1.78 -4.16 -8.55
C CYS A 191 -1.10 -3.33 -7.44
N ALA A 192 -1.06 -2.02 -7.53
CA ALA A 192 -0.33 -1.17 -6.59
C ALA A 192 -1.25 -0.30 -5.69
N VAL A 193 -2.56 -0.60 -5.63
CA VAL A 193 -3.50 0.15 -4.78
C VAL A 193 -3.39 -0.28 -3.33
N GLY A 194 -3.48 -1.58 -3.06
CA GLY A 194 -3.50 -2.14 -1.70
C GLY A 194 -2.22 -1.88 -0.90
N PRO A 195 -1.01 -2.13 -1.44
CA PRO A 195 0.21 -1.97 -0.68
C PRO A 195 0.53 -0.51 -0.33
N GLY A 196 -0.03 0.47 -1.06
CA GLY A 196 0.18 1.89 -0.79
C GLY A 196 -0.31 2.32 0.59
N ALA A 197 -1.55 1.97 0.93
CA ALA A 197 -2.12 2.29 2.24
C ALA A 197 -1.35 1.63 3.39
N ALA A 198 -0.94 0.36 3.20
CA ALA A 198 -0.18 -0.38 4.20
C ALA A 198 1.23 0.21 4.40
N ALA A 199 1.94 0.53 3.32
CA ALA A 199 3.27 1.13 3.41
C ALA A 199 3.23 2.47 4.17
N ILE A 200 2.22 3.32 3.89
CA ILE A 200 2.03 4.59 4.61
C ILE A 200 1.72 4.32 6.09
N ALA A 201 0.79 3.41 6.41
CA ALA A 201 0.43 3.10 7.80
C ALA A 201 1.60 2.52 8.59
N ASN A 202 2.44 1.68 7.97
CA ASN A 202 3.64 1.13 8.58
C ASN A 202 4.69 2.22 8.81
N ALA A 203 4.82 3.20 7.90
CA ALA A 203 5.67 4.37 8.11
C ALA A 203 5.16 5.27 9.26
N VAL A 204 3.84 5.41 9.42
CA VAL A 204 3.24 6.12 10.56
C VAL A 204 3.58 5.42 11.88
N PHE A 205 3.53 4.09 11.91
CA PHE A 205 3.96 3.35 13.09
C PHE A 205 5.43 3.61 13.42
N MET A 206 6.31 3.59 12.43
CA MET A 206 7.74 3.90 12.62
C MET A 206 7.95 5.31 13.17
N ALA A 207 7.10 6.26 12.79
CA ALA A 207 7.18 7.65 13.26
C ALA A 207 6.63 7.84 14.68
N THR A 208 5.58 7.09 15.07
CA THR A 208 4.77 7.41 16.26
C THR A 208 4.71 6.31 17.31
N GLY A 209 5.06 5.08 16.94
CA GLY A 209 4.82 3.88 17.75
C GLY A 209 3.36 3.47 17.84
N LYS A 210 2.44 4.13 17.11
CA LYS A 210 1.01 3.84 17.14
C LYS A 210 0.56 3.07 15.91
N ARG A 211 -0.16 1.95 16.10
CA ARG A 211 -0.81 1.20 15.01
C ARG A 211 -2.19 1.78 14.73
N LEU A 212 -2.33 2.44 13.58
CA LEU A 212 -3.62 2.91 13.10
C LEU A 212 -4.34 1.76 12.36
N ARG A 213 -5.61 1.53 12.71
CA ARG A 213 -6.38 0.35 12.25
C ARG A 213 -7.62 0.72 11.44
N SER A 214 -7.78 1.96 11.09
CA SER A 214 -8.91 2.46 10.29
C SER A 214 -8.43 3.50 9.28
N LEU A 215 -9.10 3.55 8.15
CA LEU A 215 -8.89 4.54 7.10
C LEU A 215 -10.07 5.53 7.08
N PRO A 216 -9.83 6.79 6.69
CA PRO A 216 -8.52 7.41 6.48
C PRO A 216 -7.70 7.51 7.78
N LEU A 217 -6.36 7.46 7.64
CA LEU A 217 -5.43 7.54 8.77
C LEU A 217 -5.52 8.90 9.45
N LYS A 218 -5.59 8.90 10.79
CA LYS A 218 -5.56 10.11 11.62
C LYS A 218 -4.58 9.90 12.77
N VAL A 219 -3.55 10.75 12.87
CA VAL A 219 -2.49 10.69 13.89
C VAL A 219 -2.86 11.51 15.11
#